data_641657d6a0da5e7302edcf614f01c7b7
#
_entry.id   641657d6a0da5e7302edcf614f01c7b7
#
_cell.length_a   1.000
_cell.length_b   1.000
_cell.length_c   1.000
_cell.angle_alpha   90.00
_cell.angle_beta   90.00
_cell.angle_gamma   90.00
#
_symmetry.space_group_name_H-M   'P 1'
#
loop_
_entity.id
_entity.type
_entity.pdbx_description
1 polymer ?
#
loop_
_entity_poly.entity_id
_entity_poly.type
_entity_poly.pdbx_seq_one_letter_code
_entity_poly.pdbx_strand_id
1 'polypeptide(L)'
;MNQINPNFTSCIYNLLYIQYNEIFGREEYFYYDLAYPVFYNVKNGYFQVDKQILDNLNKTVYSNINTFRDGLYEEMAQYNKTAAENALPKRVYQVSTSFDITFSKNHILSFVLNLDSISDNYGPLYEDVYHFNIDLLNGNSLTLKDL
;
A
#
# COMPACT_ATOMS: atom_id res chain seq x y z
N MET A 1 -5.19 8.10 -22.91
CA MET A 1 -4.70 6.78 -22.53
C MET A 1 -3.37 6.93 -21.81
N ASN A 2 -3.29 6.40 -20.62
CA ASN A 2 -2.03 6.47 -19.90
C ASN A 2 -1.01 5.57 -20.57
N GLN A 3 0.15 6.12 -20.87
CA GLN A 3 1.25 5.34 -21.38
C GLN A 3 1.72 4.37 -20.31
N ILE A 4 1.78 3.08 -20.66
CA ILE A 4 2.37 2.08 -19.79
C ILE A 4 3.88 2.28 -19.81
N ASN A 5 4.43 2.61 -18.65
CA ASN A 5 5.86 2.60 -18.47
C ASN A 5 6.24 1.24 -17.91
N PRO A 6 6.95 0.38 -18.67
CA PRO A 6 7.27 -0.97 -18.22
C PRO A 6 8.12 -0.99 -16.94
N ASN A 7 8.72 0.14 -16.58
CA ASN A 7 9.58 0.20 -15.40
C ASN A 7 8.89 0.73 -14.15
N PHE A 8 7.79 1.51 -14.26
CA PHE A 8 7.33 2.28 -13.11
C PHE A 8 5.83 2.38 -12.88
N THR A 9 5.00 2.44 -13.92
CA THR A 9 3.60 2.83 -13.74
C THR A 9 2.62 1.68 -13.74
N SER A 10 2.85 0.68 -14.57
CA SER A 10 1.95 -0.47 -14.65
C SER A 10 2.63 -1.64 -15.33
N CYS A 11 2.20 -2.85 -14.97
CA CYS A 11 2.72 -4.09 -15.52
C CYS A 11 1.60 -5.09 -15.72
N ILE A 12 1.79 -6.03 -16.65
CA ILE A 12 0.91 -7.18 -16.83
C ILE A 12 1.61 -8.38 -16.22
N TYR A 13 0.97 -9.00 -15.24
CA TYR A 13 1.48 -10.19 -14.58
C TYR A 13 0.47 -11.31 -14.74
N ASN A 14 0.76 -12.27 -15.62
CA ASN A 14 -0.08 -13.42 -15.82
C ASN A 14 -1.53 -13.02 -16.18
N LEU A 15 -2.45 -13.08 -15.23
CA LEU A 15 -3.87 -12.81 -15.44
C LEU A 15 -4.26 -11.35 -15.18
N LEU A 16 -3.38 -10.58 -14.59
CA LEU A 16 -3.71 -9.25 -14.06
C LEU A 16 -2.86 -8.16 -14.69
N TYR A 17 -3.50 -7.04 -14.90
CA TYR A 17 -2.86 -5.76 -15.13
C TYR A 17 -2.71 -5.07 -13.79
N ILE A 18 -1.49 -4.69 -13.43
CA ILE A 18 -1.19 -4.07 -12.14
C ILE A 18 -0.76 -2.63 -12.38
N GLN A 19 -1.55 -1.71 -11.88
CA GLN A 19 -1.27 -0.29 -12.00
C GLN A 19 -0.60 0.22 -10.74
N TYR A 20 0.49 0.96 -10.92
CA TYR A 20 1.12 1.71 -9.84
C TYR A 20 0.31 2.98 -9.60
N ASN A 21 -0.17 3.15 -8.39
CA ASN A 21 -0.85 4.37 -7.96
C ASN A 21 -0.07 5.01 -6.81
N GLU A 22 -0.21 6.33 -6.72
CA GLU A 22 0.50 7.09 -5.68
C GLU A 22 -0.37 8.23 -5.20
N ILE A 23 -0.47 8.37 -3.88
CA ILE A 23 -1.14 9.48 -3.21
C ILE A 23 -0.10 10.18 -2.36
N PHE A 24 0.07 11.46 -2.55
CA PHE A 24 0.99 12.21 -1.72
C PHE A 24 0.37 13.51 -1.25
N GLY A 25 0.82 13.97 -0.11
CA GLY A 25 0.34 15.22 0.46
C GLY A 25 1.30 15.76 1.50
N ARG A 26 1.05 17.01 1.87
CA ARG A 26 1.90 17.73 2.80
C ARG A 26 1.06 18.66 3.66
N GLU A 27 1.21 18.52 4.95
CA GLU A 27 0.69 19.46 5.94
C GLU A 27 1.85 19.99 6.79
N GLU A 28 1.59 20.86 7.72
CA GLU A 28 2.64 21.61 8.41
C GLU A 28 3.72 20.72 9.06
N TYR A 29 3.31 19.61 9.66
CA TYR A 29 4.23 18.69 10.34
C TYR A 29 4.06 17.25 9.86
N PHE A 30 3.48 17.07 8.70
CA PHE A 30 3.13 15.73 8.23
C PHE A 30 3.25 15.64 6.71
N TYR A 31 4.11 14.75 6.23
CA TYR A 31 4.30 14.48 4.81
C TYR A 31 3.99 13.03 4.54
N TYR A 32 3.32 12.73 3.46
CA TYR A 32 3.06 11.35 3.08
C TYR A 32 3.18 11.14 1.59
N ASP A 33 3.64 9.96 1.25
CA ASP A 33 3.77 9.46 -0.11
C ASP A 33 3.42 7.98 -0.11
N LEU A 34 2.21 7.65 -0.56
CA LEU A 34 1.66 6.31 -0.47
C LEU A 34 1.58 5.70 -1.86
N ALA A 35 2.55 4.87 -2.20
CA ALA A 35 2.53 4.06 -3.41
C ALA A 35 1.83 2.73 -3.12
N TYR A 36 0.94 2.30 -4.02
CA TYR A 36 0.17 1.09 -3.85
C TYR A 36 -0.28 0.52 -5.20
N PRO A 37 -0.50 -0.81 -5.26
CA PRO A 37 -0.99 -1.43 -6.47
C PRO A 37 -2.51 -1.34 -6.59
N VAL A 38 -3.00 -1.24 -7.82
CA VAL A 38 -4.41 -1.47 -8.15
C VAL A 38 -4.46 -2.55 -9.22
N PHE A 39 -5.29 -3.57 -9.00
CA PHE A 39 -5.34 -4.76 -9.83
C PHE A 39 -6.57 -4.73 -10.72
N TYR A 40 -6.36 -5.04 -12.00
CA TYR A 40 -7.41 -5.12 -13.02
C TYR A 40 -7.26 -6.41 -13.82
N ASN A 41 -8.36 -6.88 -14.35
CA ASN A 41 -8.31 -7.93 -15.35
C ASN A 41 -7.64 -7.42 -16.62
N VAL A 42 -6.87 -8.28 -17.27
CA VAL A 42 -6.35 -8.00 -18.60
C VAL A 42 -7.53 -7.98 -19.56
N LYS A 43 -7.65 -6.92 -20.34
CA LYS A 43 -8.71 -6.77 -21.32
C LYS A 43 -8.61 -7.90 -22.36
N ASN A 44 -9.71 -8.61 -22.61
CA ASN A 44 -9.77 -9.78 -23.49
C ASN A 44 -8.81 -10.88 -23.03
N GLY A 45 -8.52 -10.92 -21.75
CA GLY A 45 -7.66 -11.93 -21.17
C GLY A 45 -8.26 -13.31 -21.22
N TYR A 46 -7.38 -14.28 -21.21
CA TYR A 46 -7.73 -15.70 -21.28
C TYR A 46 -8.59 -16.14 -20.11
N PHE A 47 -8.33 -15.57 -18.93
CA PHE A 47 -9.09 -15.83 -17.72
C PHE A 47 -9.45 -14.47 -17.09
N GLN A 48 -10.64 -14.38 -16.54
CA GLN A 48 -11.09 -13.18 -15.85
C GLN A 48 -11.32 -13.50 -14.38
N VAL A 49 -10.65 -12.75 -13.51
CA VAL A 49 -10.91 -12.81 -12.07
C VAL A 49 -12.25 -12.16 -11.78
N ASP A 50 -13.03 -12.75 -10.88
CA ASP A 50 -14.33 -12.19 -10.48
C ASP A 50 -14.16 -10.74 -10.02
N LYS A 51 -15.03 -9.87 -10.51
CA LYS A 51 -14.96 -8.45 -10.23
C LYS A 51 -15.05 -8.15 -8.73
N GLN A 52 -15.86 -8.91 -8.00
CA GLN A 52 -16.00 -8.73 -6.56
C GLN A 52 -14.69 -9.03 -5.82
N ILE A 53 -13.96 -10.04 -6.27
CA ILE A 53 -12.65 -10.39 -5.70
C ILE A 53 -11.66 -9.24 -5.89
N LEU A 54 -11.59 -8.70 -7.11
CA LEU A 54 -10.68 -7.58 -7.39
C LEU A 54 -11.08 -6.31 -6.64
N ASP A 55 -12.37 -5.99 -6.60
CA ASP A 55 -12.86 -4.81 -5.88
C ASP A 55 -12.52 -4.91 -4.39
N ASN A 56 -12.72 -6.08 -3.79
CA ASN A 56 -12.38 -6.31 -2.38
C ASN A 56 -10.88 -6.20 -2.13
N LEU A 57 -10.07 -6.78 -3.01
CA LEU A 57 -8.62 -6.71 -2.90
C LEU A 57 -8.13 -5.27 -2.98
N ASN A 58 -8.58 -4.53 -3.99
CA ASN A 58 -8.19 -3.13 -4.17
C ASN A 58 -8.65 -2.26 -3.00
N LYS A 59 -9.84 -2.50 -2.49
CA LYS A 59 -10.36 -1.80 -1.33
C LYS A 59 -9.53 -2.09 -0.07
N THR A 60 -9.14 -3.34 0.13
CA THR A 60 -8.33 -3.74 1.28
C THR A 60 -6.97 -3.06 1.25
N VAL A 61 -6.30 -3.05 0.10
CA VAL A 61 -5.00 -2.39 -0.06
C VAL A 61 -5.13 -0.90 0.24
N TYR A 62 -6.08 -0.24 -0.37
CA TYR A 62 -6.31 1.20 -0.17
C TYR A 62 -6.63 1.54 1.28
N SER A 63 -7.47 0.74 1.92
CA SER A 63 -7.83 0.91 3.33
C SER A 63 -6.61 0.76 4.24
N ASN A 64 -5.76 -0.24 3.98
CA ASN A 64 -4.58 -0.49 4.82
C ASN A 64 -3.61 0.69 4.78
N ILE A 65 -3.30 1.22 3.61
CA ILE A 65 -2.36 2.35 3.50
C ILE A 65 -2.93 3.62 4.12
N ASN A 66 -4.20 3.88 3.95
CA ASN A 66 -4.83 5.06 4.53
C ASN A 66 -4.96 4.96 6.05
N THR A 67 -5.28 3.80 6.57
CA THR A 67 -5.33 3.56 8.02
C THR A 67 -3.94 3.78 8.66
N PHE A 68 -2.90 3.31 8.00
CA PHE A 68 -1.52 3.53 8.46
C PHE A 68 -1.19 5.03 8.50
N ARG A 69 -1.47 5.74 7.41
CA ARG A 69 -1.25 7.20 7.34
C ARG A 69 -2.02 7.94 8.43
N ASP A 70 -3.31 7.64 8.54
CA ASP A 70 -4.20 8.36 9.46
C ASP A 70 -3.82 8.11 10.91
N GLY A 71 -3.42 6.90 11.26
CA GLY A 71 -2.93 6.58 12.60
C GLY A 71 -1.68 7.37 12.97
N LEU A 72 -0.76 7.50 12.03
CA LEU A 72 0.46 8.29 12.24
C LEU A 72 0.19 9.79 12.28
N TYR A 73 -0.78 10.26 11.52
CA TYR A 73 -1.22 11.65 11.60
C TYR A 73 -1.76 11.98 13.00
N GLU A 74 -2.59 11.12 13.54
CA GLU A 74 -3.13 11.31 14.90
C GLU A 74 -2.02 11.27 15.93
N GLU A 75 -1.06 10.36 15.81
CA GLU A 75 0.09 10.30 16.70
C GLU A 75 0.92 11.58 16.64
N MET A 76 1.21 12.08 15.45
CA MET A 76 1.91 13.35 15.26
C MET A 76 1.16 14.50 15.91
N ALA A 77 -0.14 14.59 15.66
CA ALA A 77 -0.96 15.67 16.20
C ALA A 77 -0.97 15.65 17.75
N GLN A 78 -1.10 14.48 18.34
CA GLN A 78 -1.08 14.32 19.79
C GLN A 78 0.29 14.65 20.36
N TYR A 79 1.36 14.16 19.74
CA TYR A 79 2.72 14.47 20.18
C TYR A 79 2.98 15.97 20.15
N ASN A 80 2.64 16.64 19.04
CA ASN A 80 2.92 18.06 18.86
C ASN A 80 2.05 18.94 19.76
N LYS A 81 0.84 18.49 20.08
CA LYS A 81 0.00 19.17 21.07
C LYS A 81 0.66 19.16 22.46
N THR A 82 1.12 18.01 22.89
CA THR A 82 1.81 17.84 24.16
C THR A 82 3.13 18.61 24.18
N ALA A 83 3.88 18.58 23.09
CA ALA A 83 5.12 19.33 22.97
C ALA A 83 4.89 20.83 23.11
N ALA A 84 3.86 21.39 22.49
CA ALA A 84 3.51 22.79 22.59
C ALA A 84 3.15 23.19 24.03
N GLU A 85 2.41 22.35 24.73
CA GLU A 85 2.03 22.58 26.15
C GLU A 85 3.25 22.58 27.05
N ASN A 86 4.32 21.91 26.71
CA ASN A 86 5.55 21.78 27.51
C ASN A 86 6.71 22.59 26.94
N ALA A 87 6.46 23.48 25.99
CA ALA A 87 7.48 24.30 25.32
C ALA A 87 8.62 23.46 24.68
N LEU A 88 8.28 22.29 24.17
CA LEU A 88 9.21 21.40 23.47
C LEU A 88 9.08 21.56 21.96
N PRO A 89 10.14 21.23 21.20
CA PRO A 89 10.07 21.27 19.73
C PRO A 89 9.04 20.29 19.18
N LYS A 90 8.32 20.72 18.17
CA LYS A 90 7.42 19.84 17.41
C LYS A 90 8.21 18.93 16.49
N ARG A 91 7.61 17.80 16.13
CA ARG A 91 8.19 16.82 15.21
C ARG A 91 7.47 16.84 13.87
N VAL A 92 8.24 16.61 12.82
CA VAL A 92 7.71 16.36 11.48
C VAL A 92 7.71 14.86 11.24
N TYR A 93 6.57 14.32 10.87
CA TYR A 93 6.43 12.90 10.49
C TYR A 93 6.39 12.77 8.98
N GLN A 94 7.09 11.76 8.47
CA GLN A 94 7.07 11.39 7.07
C GLN A 94 6.61 9.94 6.97
N VAL A 95 5.58 9.70 6.18
CA VAL A 95 4.98 8.37 6.00
C VAL A 95 5.11 7.98 4.54
N SER A 96 5.58 6.78 4.30
CA SER A 96 5.70 6.26 2.94
C SER A 96 5.27 4.81 2.86
N THR A 97 4.73 4.43 1.72
CA THR A 97 4.45 3.04 1.40
C THR A 97 5.02 2.69 0.04
N SER A 98 5.37 1.45 -0.13
CA SER A 98 5.78 0.87 -1.41
C SER A 98 5.25 -0.56 -1.50
N PHE A 99 5.40 -1.18 -2.65
CA PHE A 99 4.95 -2.57 -2.80
C PHE A 99 5.83 -3.32 -3.79
N ASP A 100 5.85 -4.63 -3.63
CA ASP A 100 6.54 -5.56 -4.53
C ASP A 100 5.63 -6.73 -4.85
N ILE A 101 5.49 -7.04 -6.13
CA ILE A 101 4.78 -8.24 -6.56
C ILE A 101 5.79 -9.39 -6.53
N THR A 102 5.54 -10.37 -5.68
CA THR A 102 6.48 -11.46 -5.45
C THR A 102 6.13 -12.73 -6.22
N PHE A 103 4.85 -12.90 -6.56
CA PHE A 103 4.41 -14.05 -7.34
C PHE A 103 3.06 -13.76 -8.00
N SER A 104 2.92 -14.15 -9.27
CA SER A 104 1.64 -14.07 -9.97
C SER A 104 1.57 -15.15 -11.03
N LYS A 105 1.06 -16.32 -10.66
CA LYS A 105 0.98 -17.49 -11.54
C LYS A 105 -0.05 -18.47 -10.99
N ASN A 106 -0.70 -19.23 -11.88
CA ASN A 106 -1.63 -20.30 -11.53
C ASN A 106 -2.74 -19.83 -10.56
N HIS A 107 -3.33 -18.68 -10.85
CA HIS A 107 -4.40 -18.09 -10.05
C HIS A 107 -3.99 -17.66 -8.63
N ILE A 108 -2.69 -17.63 -8.35
CA ILE A 108 -2.16 -17.16 -7.08
C ILE A 108 -1.46 -15.82 -7.30
N LEU A 109 -1.81 -14.86 -6.47
CA LEU A 109 -1.18 -13.56 -6.42
C LEU A 109 -0.55 -13.36 -5.06
N SER A 110 0.75 -13.07 -5.05
CA SER A 110 1.47 -12.72 -3.82
C SER A 110 2.15 -11.38 -3.99
N PHE A 111 2.00 -10.53 -3.02
CA PHE A 111 2.68 -9.24 -2.98
C PHE A 111 2.87 -8.78 -1.54
N VAL A 112 3.73 -7.81 -1.37
CA VAL A 112 3.96 -7.18 -0.08
C VAL A 112 3.72 -5.68 -0.16
N LEU A 113 3.18 -5.12 0.92
CA LEU A 113 3.15 -3.68 1.16
C LEU A 113 4.18 -3.36 2.22
N ASN A 114 5.07 -2.44 1.91
CA ASN A 114 6.05 -1.93 2.84
C ASN A 114 5.53 -0.60 3.39
N LEU A 115 5.47 -0.49 4.72
CA LEU A 115 4.90 0.64 5.42
C LEU A 115 6.00 1.24 6.31
N ASP A 116 6.39 2.46 6.00
CA ASP A 116 7.51 3.10 6.67
C ASP A 116 7.11 4.47 7.19
N SER A 117 7.65 4.82 8.35
CA SER A 117 7.49 6.15 8.91
C SER A 117 8.78 6.58 9.61
N ILE A 118 9.16 7.82 9.37
CA ILE A 118 10.29 8.45 10.05
C ILE A 118 9.85 9.78 10.66
N SER A 119 10.57 10.19 11.68
CA SER A 119 10.44 11.52 12.25
C SER A 119 11.77 12.25 12.09
N ASP A 120 11.71 13.53 11.75
CA ASP A 120 12.89 14.37 11.62
C ASP A 120 13.67 14.36 12.97
N ASN A 121 14.99 14.26 12.87
CA ASN A 121 15.92 14.23 14.00
C ASN A 121 15.76 13.04 14.97
N TYR A 122 14.79 12.15 14.74
CA TYR A 122 14.54 11.00 15.62
C TYR A 122 14.70 9.66 14.92
N GLY A 123 14.77 9.66 13.58
CA GLY A 123 14.93 8.45 12.79
C GLY A 123 13.65 7.66 12.58
N PRO A 124 13.78 6.36 12.29
CA PRO A 124 12.62 5.50 12.00
C PRO A 124 11.65 5.43 13.17
N LEU A 125 10.33 5.54 12.88
CA LEU A 125 9.26 5.35 13.86
C LEU A 125 8.66 3.95 13.72
N TYR A 126 8.31 3.57 12.50
CA TYR A 126 7.72 2.28 12.20
C TYR A 126 8.26 1.74 10.88
N GLU A 127 8.49 0.45 10.85
CA GLU A 127 8.74 -0.34 9.67
C GLU A 127 7.89 -1.59 9.76
N ASP A 128 7.01 -1.80 8.80
CA ASP A 128 6.15 -2.97 8.77
C ASP A 128 5.99 -3.48 7.34
N VAL A 129 5.72 -4.76 7.21
CA VAL A 129 5.52 -5.41 5.92
C VAL A 129 4.26 -6.26 5.99
N TYR A 130 3.28 -5.93 5.16
CA TYR A 130 2.06 -6.72 5.05
C TYR A 130 2.18 -7.66 3.85
N HIS A 131 2.04 -8.95 4.13
CA HIS A 131 2.09 -10.00 3.12
C HIS A 131 0.69 -10.37 2.66
N PHE A 132 0.49 -10.36 1.36
CA PHE A 132 -0.75 -10.78 0.73
C PHE A 132 -0.47 -12.01 -0.15
N ASN A 133 -1.21 -13.07 0.10
CA ASN A 133 -1.17 -14.30 -0.71
C ASN A 133 -2.62 -14.68 -0.97
N ILE A 134 -3.06 -14.47 -2.20
CA ILE A 134 -4.48 -14.54 -2.55
C ILE A 134 -4.71 -15.60 -3.61
N ASP A 135 -5.71 -16.43 -3.38
CA ASP A 135 -6.26 -17.31 -4.41
C ASP A 135 -7.28 -16.51 -5.23
N LEU A 136 -6.96 -16.24 -6.48
CA LEU A 136 -7.81 -15.44 -7.35
C LEU A 136 -9.06 -16.19 -7.84
N LEU A 137 -9.19 -17.47 -7.55
CA LEU A 137 -10.40 -18.23 -7.87
C LEU A 137 -11.52 -17.97 -6.86
N ASN A 138 -11.18 -17.74 -5.61
CA ASN A 138 -12.18 -17.56 -4.55
C ASN A 138 -11.94 -16.32 -3.67
N GLY A 139 -10.82 -15.63 -3.83
CA GLY A 139 -10.48 -14.44 -3.05
C GLY A 139 -9.96 -14.71 -1.66
N ASN A 140 -9.73 -15.97 -1.31
CA ASN A 140 -9.27 -16.32 0.03
C ASN A 140 -7.77 -16.08 0.18
N SER A 141 -7.38 -15.69 1.39
CA SER A 141 -5.98 -15.65 1.75
C SER A 141 -5.41 -17.05 1.91
N LEU A 142 -4.21 -17.25 1.40
CA LEU A 142 -3.51 -18.53 1.47
C LEU A 142 -2.51 -18.52 2.62
N THR A 143 -2.38 -19.65 3.27
CA THR A 143 -1.38 -19.89 4.31
C THR A 143 -0.43 -20.99 3.86
N LEU A 144 0.62 -21.26 4.64
CA LEU A 144 1.54 -22.36 4.36
C LEU A 144 0.84 -23.73 4.27
N LYS A 145 -0.31 -23.89 4.93
CA LYS A 145 -1.09 -25.13 4.89
C LYS A 145 -1.77 -25.34 3.54
N ASP A 146 -1.98 -24.28 2.78
CA ASP A 146 -2.70 -24.32 1.51
C ASP A 146 -1.76 -24.55 0.32
N LEU A 147 -0.47 -24.55 0.57
CA LEU A 147 0.56 -24.69 -0.47
C LEU A 147 1.03 -26.13 -0.64
#